data_22deef4de9e3433f521bef1836b78fcf
#
_entry.id   22deef4de9e3433f521bef1836b78fcf
#
_cell.length_a   1.000
_cell.length_b   1.000
_cell.length_c   1.000
_cell.angle_alpha   90.00
_cell.angle_beta   90.00
_cell.angle_gamma   90.00
#
_symmetry.space_group_name_H-M   'P 1'
#
loop_
_entity.id
_entity.type
_entity.pdbx_description
1 polymer ?
#
loop_
_entity_poly.entity_id
_entity_poly.type
_entity_poly.pdbx_seq_one_letter_code
_entity_poly.pdbx_strand_id
1 'polypeptide(L)'
;IQHTMALGGRSGLFELVAHSKNGIIVASLEDGKRLSISGTHPVHALHDIAMYTEEGEKPLREIYEAMGEALKGEPSISHKSSGHEIEKVFGQFVPDYDVDKVYQSDMKKFINWYNLLVKYGFFLAEDNEADQAGVPDQTEAKPETQQGTEGAVGTIKLPTDSENESTEDKG
;
A
#
# COMPACT_ATOMS: atom_id res chain seq x y z
N ILE A 1 5.57 -10.06 3.05
CA ILE A 1 5.22 -9.00 4.04
C ILE A 1 6.20 -7.81 3.98
N GLN A 2 7.42 -7.96 3.42
CA GLN A 2 8.48 -6.94 3.46
C GLN A 2 8.13 -5.62 2.74
N HIS A 3 7.30 -5.66 1.69
CA HIS A 3 6.92 -4.47 0.92
C HIS A 3 5.50 -3.99 1.20
N THR A 4 4.86 -4.57 2.21
CA THR A 4 3.48 -4.24 2.60
C THR A 4 3.48 -3.17 3.69
N MET A 5 2.58 -2.21 3.55
CA MET A 5 2.47 -1.07 4.46
C MET A 5 1.03 -0.67 4.73
N ALA A 6 0.83 -0.05 5.88
CA ALA A 6 -0.40 0.64 6.26
C ALA A 6 -0.24 2.15 6.09
N LEU A 7 -1.26 2.81 5.61
CA LEU A 7 -1.29 4.26 5.44
C LEU A 7 -2.16 4.90 6.51
N GLY A 8 -1.66 5.93 7.15
CA GLY A 8 -2.43 6.69 8.14
C GLY A 8 -3.74 7.21 7.54
N GLY A 9 -4.87 7.04 8.24
CA GLY A 9 -6.18 7.50 7.79
C GLY A 9 -6.80 6.72 6.64
N ARG A 10 -6.17 5.64 6.16
CA ARG A 10 -6.73 4.75 5.14
C ARG A 10 -6.89 3.33 5.68
N SER A 11 -7.99 2.69 5.34
CA SER A 11 -8.20 1.28 5.61
C SER A 11 -7.48 0.41 4.57
N GLY A 12 -7.14 -0.83 4.95
CA GLY A 12 -6.48 -1.78 4.07
C GLY A 12 -4.95 -1.73 4.13
N LEU A 13 -4.34 -2.55 3.29
CA LEU A 13 -2.90 -2.66 3.12
C LEU A 13 -2.51 -2.27 1.70
N PHE A 14 -1.28 -1.82 1.57
CA PHE A 14 -0.73 -1.32 0.32
C PHE A 14 0.65 -1.93 0.09
N GLU A 15 0.98 -2.18 -1.16
CA GLU A 15 2.29 -2.63 -1.57
C GLU A 15 3.07 -1.47 -2.20
N LEU A 16 4.35 -1.33 -1.87
CA LEU A 16 5.23 -0.36 -2.48
C LEU A 16 5.52 -0.75 -3.95
N VAL A 17 5.15 0.11 -4.88
CA VAL A 17 5.39 -0.09 -6.32
C VAL A 17 6.65 0.64 -6.76
N ALA A 18 6.81 1.89 -6.37
CA ALA A 18 7.94 2.70 -6.77
C ALA A 18 8.15 3.91 -5.85
N HIS A 19 9.36 4.44 -5.88
CA HIS A 19 9.65 5.74 -5.29
C HIS A 19 9.43 6.85 -6.34
N SER A 20 8.89 7.97 -5.90
CA SER A 20 8.71 9.17 -6.72
C SER A 20 9.49 10.34 -6.14
N LYS A 21 9.65 11.42 -6.90
CA LYS A 21 10.42 12.60 -6.45
C LYS A 21 9.90 13.20 -5.15
N ASN A 22 8.59 13.14 -4.90
CA ASN A 22 7.93 13.78 -3.76
C ASN A 22 7.24 12.78 -2.81
N GLY A 23 7.54 11.49 -2.93
CA GLY A 23 6.92 10.46 -2.09
C GLY A 23 7.04 9.06 -2.69
N ILE A 24 6.00 8.26 -2.54
CA ILE A 24 5.95 6.88 -3.00
C ILE A 24 4.70 6.61 -3.83
N ILE A 25 4.79 5.62 -4.70
CA ILE A 25 3.65 5.05 -5.42
C ILE A 25 3.37 3.69 -4.81
N VAL A 26 2.14 3.48 -4.38
CA VAL A 26 1.69 2.24 -3.77
C VAL A 26 0.51 1.67 -4.54
N ALA A 27 0.32 0.36 -4.46
CA ALA A 27 -0.86 -0.34 -4.96
C ALA A 27 -1.69 -0.86 -3.77
N SER A 28 -2.99 -0.63 -3.79
CA SER A 28 -3.90 -1.18 -2.80
C SER A 28 -4.01 -2.69 -2.96
N LEU A 29 -3.83 -3.45 -1.88
CA LEU A 29 -4.03 -4.90 -1.87
C LEU A 29 -5.51 -5.29 -2.02
N GLU A 30 -6.45 -4.39 -1.82
CA GLU A 30 -7.87 -4.67 -1.91
C GLU A 30 -8.36 -4.69 -3.36
N ASP A 31 -7.97 -3.69 -4.15
CA ASP A 31 -8.47 -3.46 -5.51
C ASP A 31 -7.38 -3.19 -6.57
N GLY A 32 -6.11 -3.28 -6.19
CA GLY A 32 -4.96 -3.08 -7.09
C GLY A 32 -4.75 -1.64 -7.57
N LYS A 33 -5.55 -0.69 -7.12
CA LYS A 33 -5.43 0.71 -7.54
C LYS A 33 -4.13 1.32 -7.05
N ARG A 34 -3.45 2.01 -7.95
CA ARG A 34 -2.22 2.75 -7.64
C ARG A 34 -2.55 4.13 -7.11
N LEU A 35 -1.84 4.51 -6.05
CA LEU A 35 -1.96 5.79 -5.37
C LEU A 35 -0.58 6.42 -5.23
N SER A 36 -0.51 7.73 -5.48
CA SER A 36 0.69 8.52 -5.16
C SER A 36 0.53 9.08 -3.75
N ILE A 37 1.48 8.77 -2.89
CA ILE A 37 1.48 9.17 -1.48
C ILE A 37 2.62 10.16 -1.26
N SER A 38 2.29 11.33 -0.71
CA SER A 38 3.27 12.34 -0.36
C SER A 38 4.24 11.83 0.71
N GLY A 39 5.50 12.26 0.65
CA GLY A 39 6.50 11.91 1.66
C GLY A 39 6.19 12.43 3.08
N THR A 40 5.22 13.33 3.23
CA THR A 40 4.74 13.82 4.53
C THR A 40 3.61 12.98 5.11
N HIS A 41 3.05 12.03 4.34
CA HIS A 41 1.97 11.18 4.79
C HIS A 41 2.51 10.07 5.71
N PRO A 42 1.87 9.80 6.86
CA PRO A 42 2.34 8.74 7.75
C PRO A 42 2.17 7.37 7.08
N VAL A 43 3.28 6.67 6.95
CA VAL A 43 3.38 5.33 6.36
C VAL A 43 4.04 4.42 7.39
N HIS A 44 3.44 3.26 7.64
CA HIS A 44 3.97 2.27 8.55
C HIS A 44 4.19 0.96 7.79
N ALA A 45 5.42 0.50 7.71
CA ALA A 45 5.69 -0.80 7.15
C ALA A 45 5.07 -1.89 8.05
N LEU A 46 4.44 -2.88 7.46
CA LEU A 46 3.71 -3.89 8.24
C LEU A 46 4.61 -4.67 9.20
N HIS A 47 5.88 -4.86 8.82
CA HIS A 47 6.86 -5.55 9.67
C HIS A 47 7.31 -4.73 10.89
N ASP A 48 7.09 -3.41 10.90
CA ASP A 48 7.40 -2.53 12.02
C ASP A 48 6.22 -2.35 12.99
N ILE A 49 5.05 -2.87 12.62
CA ILE A 49 3.85 -2.77 13.46
C ILE A 49 3.88 -3.89 14.50
N ALA A 50 3.63 -3.52 15.74
CA ALA A 50 3.49 -4.44 16.86
C ALA A 50 2.11 -4.31 17.52
N MET A 51 1.68 -5.38 18.18
CA MET A 51 0.48 -5.43 19.01
C MET A 51 0.88 -5.25 20.47
N TYR A 52 0.16 -4.42 21.20
CA TYR A 52 0.36 -4.25 22.64
C TYR A 52 -0.19 -5.46 23.40
N THR A 53 0.66 -6.07 24.21
CA THR A 53 0.32 -7.17 25.12
C THR A 53 0.69 -6.80 26.54
N GLU A 54 0.22 -7.59 27.52
CA GLU A 54 0.58 -7.41 28.94
C GLU A 54 2.08 -7.58 29.19
N GLU A 55 2.76 -8.40 28.39
CA GLU A 55 4.20 -8.66 28.47
C GLU A 55 5.06 -7.66 27.66
N GLY A 56 4.42 -6.77 26.88
CA GLY A 56 5.09 -5.79 26.02
C GLY A 56 4.55 -5.74 24.61
N GLU A 57 5.41 -5.42 23.64
CA GLU A 57 5.03 -5.32 22.23
C GLU A 57 5.38 -6.62 21.50
N LYS A 58 4.39 -7.22 20.83
CA LYS A 58 4.57 -8.43 20.01
C LYS A 58 4.50 -8.07 18.54
N PRO A 59 5.52 -8.39 17.72
CA PRO A 59 5.51 -8.09 16.29
C PRO A 59 4.28 -8.68 15.59
N LEU A 60 3.57 -7.85 14.82
CA LEU A 60 2.35 -8.27 14.13
C LEU A 60 2.62 -9.39 13.12
N ARG A 61 3.82 -9.40 12.54
CA ARG A 61 4.27 -10.46 11.65
C ARG A 61 4.22 -11.84 12.30
N GLU A 62 4.76 -11.98 13.52
CA GLU A 62 4.78 -13.25 14.24
C GLU A 62 3.37 -13.77 14.52
N ILE A 63 2.45 -12.84 14.88
CA ILE A 63 1.05 -13.19 15.13
C ILE A 63 0.39 -13.68 13.84
N TYR A 64 0.65 -13.03 12.72
CA TYR A 64 0.08 -13.44 11.42
C TYR A 64 0.69 -14.73 10.89
N GLU A 65 1.96 -15.00 11.11
CA GLU A 65 2.60 -16.28 10.79
C GLU A 65 1.93 -17.42 11.58
N ALA A 66 1.78 -17.28 12.90
CA ALA A 66 1.08 -18.24 13.73
C ALA A 66 -0.40 -18.41 13.33
N MET A 67 -1.07 -17.32 12.96
CA MET A 67 -2.45 -17.35 12.47
C MET A 67 -2.56 -18.05 11.13
N GLY A 68 -1.61 -17.83 10.22
CA GLY A 68 -1.52 -18.49 8.92
C GLY A 68 -1.33 -20.00 9.06
N GLU A 69 -0.47 -20.45 9.97
CA GLU A 69 -0.28 -21.87 10.29
C GLU A 69 -1.56 -22.50 10.88
N ALA A 70 -2.17 -21.84 11.88
CA ALA A 70 -3.37 -22.35 12.55
C ALA A 70 -4.58 -22.45 11.61
N LEU A 71 -4.75 -21.48 10.73
CA LEU A 71 -5.82 -21.41 9.73
C LEU A 71 -5.43 -22.07 8.39
N LYS A 72 -4.23 -22.63 8.27
CA LYS A 72 -3.72 -23.28 7.05
C LYS A 72 -3.77 -22.36 5.82
N GLY A 73 -3.50 -21.08 6.03
CA GLY A 73 -3.58 -20.07 4.99
C GLY A 73 -4.99 -19.69 4.54
N GLU A 74 -6.03 -20.18 5.24
CA GLU A 74 -7.42 -19.82 4.95
C GLU A 74 -7.79 -18.47 5.59
N PRO A 75 -8.76 -17.76 5.01
CA PRO A 75 -9.26 -16.51 5.57
C PRO A 75 -9.89 -16.72 6.95
N SER A 76 -9.73 -15.71 7.82
CA SER A 76 -10.48 -15.62 9.07
C SER A 76 -11.89 -15.09 8.85
N ILE A 77 -12.62 -14.84 9.95
CA ILE A 77 -13.94 -14.21 9.87
C ILE A 77 -13.90 -12.86 9.18
N SER A 78 -15.05 -12.36 8.75
CA SER A 78 -15.16 -11.02 8.20
C SER A 78 -14.87 -9.95 9.27
N HIS A 79 -14.11 -8.91 8.91
CA HIS A 79 -13.94 -7.73 9.76
C HIS A 79 -15.25 -6.96 10.01
N LYS A 80 -16.33 -7.31 9.30
CA LYS A 80 -17.69 -6.76 9.49
C LYS A 80 -18.53 -7.60 10.42
N SER A 81 -18.01 -8.73 10.93
CA SER A 81 -18.67 -9.55 11.94
C SER A 81 -18.93 -8.76 13.22
N SER A 82 -19.76 -9.31 14.11
CA SER A 82 -20.08 -8.67 15.39
C SER A 82 -18.82 -8.43 16.22
N GLY A 83 -18.84 -7.41 17.08
CA GLY A 83 -17.70 -7.09 17.93
C GLY A 83 -17.27 -8.27 18.81
N HIS A 84 -18.23 -9.02 19.33
CA HIS A 84 -17.97 -10.19 20.16
C HIS A 84 -17.28 -11.34 19.39
N GLU A 85 -17.69 -11.60 18.14
CA GLU A 85 -17.03 -12.60 17.30
C GLU A 85 -15.59 -12.21 16.97
N ILE A 86 -15.38 -10.92 16.66
CA ILE A 86 -14.05 -10.37 16.37
C ILE A 86 -13.14 -10.50 17.58
N GLU A 87 -13.61 -10.09 18.76
CA GLU A 87 -12.87 -10.19 20.02
C GLU A 87 -12.53 -11.65 20.36
N LYS A 88 -13.48 -12.56 20.18
CA LYS A 88 -13.29 -14.00 20.40
C LYS A 88 -12.19 -14.57 19.51
N VAL A 89 -12.22 -14.25 18.19
CA VAL A 89 -11.19 -14.72 17.25
C VAL A 89 -9.86 -14.05 17.52
N PHE A 90 -9.85 -12.76 17.78
CA PHE A 90 -8.65 -12.02 18.13
C PHE A 90 -7.95 -12.59 19.37
N GLY A 91 -8.71 -12.83 20.44
CA GLY A 91 -8.20 -13.41 21.69
C GLY A 91 -7.66 -14.85 21.57
N GLN A 92 -7.99 -15.59 20.50
CA GLN A 92 -7.38 -16.88 20.22
C GLN A 92 -5.91 -16.77 19.81
N PHE A 93 -5.55 -15.68 19.14
CA PHE A 93 -4.19 -15.43 18.60
C PHE A 93 -3.38 -14.47 19.45
N VAL A 94 -4.05 -13.59 20.20
CA VAL A 94 -3.43 -12.64 21.11
C VAL A 94 -4.18 -12.66 22.44
N PRO A 95 -4.07 -13.76 23.23
CA PRO A 95 -4.83 -13.92 24.48
C PRO A 95 -4.43 -12.93 25.57
N ASP A 96 -3.21 -12.41 25.48
CA ASP A 96 -2.55 -11.51 26.41
C ASP A 96 -2.54 -10.06 25.94
N TYR A 97 -3.47 -9.67 25.06
CA TYR A 97 -3.51 -8.29 24.57
C TYR A 97 -3.86 -7.29 25.68
N ASP A 98 -3.24 -6.10 25.61
CA ASP A 98 -3.50 -5.01 26.54
C ASP A 98 -4.87 -4.37 26.24
N VAL A 99 -5.85 -4.63 27.11
CA VAL A 99 -7.24 -4.18 26.93
C VAL A 99 -7.41 -2.66 26.99
N ASP A 100 -6.46 -1.96 27.60
CA ASP A 100 -6.49 -0.50 27.71
C ASP A 100 -5.95 0.19 26.44
N LYS A 101 -5.14 -0.52 25.66
CA LYS A 101 -4.50 0.02 24.46
C LYS A 101 -5.06 -0.53 23.14
N VAL A 102 -5.63 -1.74 23.16
CA VAL A 102 -6.16 -2.42 21.96
C VAL A 102 -7.67 -2.27 21.91
N TYR A 103 -8.14 -1.45 20.98
CA TYR A 103 -9.57 -1.20 20.80
C TYR A 103 -10.19 -2.13 19.75
N GLN A 104 -11.52 -2.23 19.78
CA GLN A 104 -12.28 -3.03 18.82
C GLN A 104 -12.01 -2.63 17.35
N SER A 105 -11.73 -1.35 17.11
CA SER A 105 -11.31 -0.86 15.78
C SER A 105 -9.99 -1.47 15.31
N ASP A 106 -9.07 -1.74 16.23
CA ASP A 106 -7.77 -2.31 15.92
C ASP A 106 -7.88 -3.82 15.67
N MET A 107 -8.74 -4.50 16.43
CA MET A 107 -9.09 -5.90 16.19
C MET A 107 -9.75 -6.10 14.81
N LYS A 108 -10.63 -5.17 14.40
CA LYS A 108 -11.24 -5.19 13.06
C LYS A 108 -10.19 -4.99 11.95
N LYS A 109 -9.25 -4.07 12.14
CA LYS A 109 -8.13 -3.87 11.20
C LYS A 109 -7.24 -5.09 11.13
N PHE A 110 -6.92 -5.69 12.29
CA PHE A 110 -6.12 -6.90 12.39
C PHE A 110 -6.72 -8.04 11.54
N ILE A 111 -7.99 -8.35 11.73
CA ILE A 111 -8.71 -9.38 10.95
C ILE A 111 -8.74 -9.03 9.46
N ASN A 112 -9.03 -7.77 9.11
CA ASN A 112 -9.05 -7.33 7.72
C ASN A 112 -7.69 -7.47 7.03
N TRP A 113 -6.63 -7.08 7.72
CA TRP A 113 -5.27 -7.16 7.19
C TRP A 113 -4.83 -8.61 6.99
N TYR A 114 -5.12 -9.49 7.94
CA TYR A 114 -4.88 -10.92 7.76
C TYR A 114 -5.59 -11.46 6.51
N ASN A 115 -6.88 -11.20 6.37
CA ASN A 115 -7.65 -11.65 5.21
C ASN A 115 -7.12 -11.09 3.87
N LEU A 116 -6.61 -9.86 3.85
CA LEU A 116 -5.94 -9.29 2.69
C LEU A 116 -4.63 -10.02 2.38
N LEU A 117 -3.83 -10.33 3.38
CA LEU A 117 -2.58 -11.10 3.21
C LEU A 117 -2.85 -12.50 2.66
N VAL A 118 -3.87 -13.20 3.18
CA VAL A 118 -4.33 -14.50 2.65
C VAL A 118 -4.75 -14.38 1.18
N LYS A 119 -5.59 -13.41 0.86
CA LYS A 119 -6.06 -13.14 -0.50
C LYS A 119 -4.91 -12.89 -1.47
N TYR A 120 -3.84 -12.27 -1.00
CA TYR A 120 -2.64 -11.96 -1.78
C TYR A 120 -1.61 -13.10 -1.80
N GLY A 121 -1.91 -14.23 -1.17
CA GLY A 121 -1.08 -15.43 -1.22
C GLY A 121 0.16 -15.39 -0.32
N PHE A 122 0.22 -14.51 0.68
CA PHE A 122 1.37 -14.46 1.59
C PHE A 122 1.55 -15.70 2.48
N PHE A 123 0.52 -16.51 2.60
CA PHE A 123 0.53 -17.76 3.38
C PHE A 123 0.36 -19.01 2.52
N LEU A 124 0.38 -18.87 1.19
CA LEU A 124 0.41 -20.01 0.30
C LEU A 124 1.84 -20.55 0.32
N ALA A 125 1.97 -21.72 0.96
CA ALA A 125 3.11 -22.61 1.08
C ALA A 125 4.45 -22.17 0.48
N GLU A 126 5.50 -22.26 1.28
CA GLU A 126 6.90 -22.27 0.89
C GLU A 126 7.22 -23.49 -0.02
N ASP A 127 6.67 -23.51 -1.23
CA ASP A 127 7.06 -24.45 -2.28
C ASP A 127 7.58 -23.75 -3.54
N ASN A 128 7.91 -22.44 -3.47
CA ASN A 128 8.55 -21.74 -4.57
C ASN A 128 9.55 -20.69 -4.07
N GLU A 129 10.61 -21.13 -3.40
CA GLU A 129 11.90 -20.47 -3.48
C GLU A 129 12.63 -20.94 -4.76
N ALA A 130 12.11 -20.63 -5.92
CA ALA A 130 12.84 -20.63 -7.18
C ALA A 130 11.91 -20.11 -8.27
N ASP A 131 11.84 -18.84 -8.47
CA ASP A 131 11.76 -18.24 -9.79
C ASP A 131 11.13 -16.84 -9.77
N GLN A 132 11.83 -15.86 -9.27
CA GLN A 132 11.64 -14.49 -9.71
C GLN A 132 12.95 -13.71 -9.70
N ALA A 133 13.97 -14.33 -10.28
CA ALA A 133 15.08 -13.66 -10.92
C ALA A 133 14.82 -13.70 -12.44
N GLY A 134 13.98 -12.81 -12.90
CA GLY A 134 13.62 -12.66 -14.30
C GLY A 134 13.31 -11.20 -14.59
N VAL A 135 14.30 -10.32 -14.40
CA VAL A 135 14.35 -9.06 -15.10
C VAL A 135 14.75 -9.40 -16.53
N PRO A 136 13.95 -9.15 -17.55
CA PRO A 136 14.48 -9.11 -18.90
C PRO A 136 15.27 -7.81 -19.03
N ASP A 137 16.58 -7.97 -18.94
CA ASP A 137 17.56 -7.08 -19.51
C ASP A 137 17.24 -6.90 -21.00
N GLN A 138 16.80 -5.71 -21.36
CA GLN A 138 16.86 -5.25 -22.73
C GLN A 138 17.95 -4.21 -22.81
N THR A 139 19.16 -4.74 -22.89
CA THR A 139 20.33 -4.04 -23.32
C THR A 139 20.38 -4.08 -24.85
N GLU A 140 20.59 -2.89 -25.39
CA GLU A 140 21.27 -2.57 -26.63
C GLU A 140 20.61 -2.84 -28.00
N ALA A 141 20.26 -1.74 -28.59
CA ALA A 141 20.70 -1.49 -29.95
C ALA A 141 21.13 -0.03 -30.07
N LYS A 142 22.42 0.14 -30.18
CA LYS A 142 23.13 1.38 -30.50
C LYS A 142 23.23 1.53 -32.04
N PRO A 143 23.66 2.70 -32.50
CA PRO A 143 23.04 3.47 -33.56
C PRO A 143 23.80 3.34 -34.89
N GLU A 144 23.19 3.72 -35.96
CA GLU A 144 23.94 4.20 -37.13
C GLU A 144 23.46 5.56 -37.59
N THR A 145 24.42 6.42 -37.60
CA THR A 145 24.59 7.72 -38.19
C THR A 145 24.20 7.72 -39.67
N GLN A 146 23.41 8.73 -40.10
CA GLN A 146 23.72 9.43 -41.34
C GLN A 146 23.05 10.82 -41.39
N GLN A 147 23.90 11.74 -41.54
CA GLN A 147 23.90 13.11 -42.00
C GLN A 147 22.83 13.50 -43.02
N GLY A 148 22.42 14.74 -42.90
CA GLY A 148 22.02 15.46 -44.08
C GLY A 148 20.99 16.58 -43.82
N THR A 149 21.52 17.77 -43.69
CA THR A 149 21.22 19.05 -44.30
C THR A 149 19.97 19.84 -43.96
N GLU A 150 20.25 20.99 -43.43
CA GLU A 150 19.77 22.35 -43.74
C GLU A 150 18.28 22.61 -43.99
N GLY A 151 17.79 23.60 -43.23
CA GLY A 151 16.85 24.51 -43.84
C GLY A 151 15.82 25.16 -42.89
N ALA A 152 16.11 26.43 -42.60
CA ALA A 152 15.15 27.52 -42.46
C ALA A 152 14.28 27.70 -41.24
N VAL A 153 14.70 28.62 -40.42
CA VAL A 153 14.01 29.88 -39.99
C VAL A 153 12.49 29.87 -40.10
N GLY A 154 11.88 30.03 -38.98
CA GLY A 154 10.45 30.29 -38.85
C GLY A 154 10.10 30.87 -37.47
N THR A 155 10.51 32.12 -37.28
CA THR A 155 9.97 33.05 -36.29
C THR A 155 8.49 33.27 -36.54
N ILE A 156 7.64 33.12 -35.55
CA ILE A 156 6.35 33.83 -35.41
C ILE A 156 5.87 33.61 -33.95
N LYS A 157 6.04 34.62 -33.07
CA LYS A 157 5.15 35.73 -32.74
C LYS A 157 3.93 35.32 -31.94
N LEU A 158 4.02 35.62 -30.62
CA LEU A 158 2.88 35.79 -29.70
C LEU A 158 1.89 36.83 -30.24
N PRO A 159 0.66 36.73 -29.89
CA PRO A 159 -0.15 37.91 -29.65
C PRO A 159 -0.47 38.07 -28.16
N THR A 160 -0.15 39.24 -27.73
CA THR A 160 -0.57 39.93 -26.53
C THR A 160 -2.00 40.43 -26.66
N ASP A 161 -2.64 40.52 -25.48
CA ASP A 161 -3.65 41.50 -25.08
C ASP A 161 -5.02 41.56 -25.76
N SER A 162 -6.00 41.52 -24.93
CA SER A 162 -6.91 42.64 -24.67
C SER A 162 -7.85 42.36 -23.52
N GLU A 163 -7.67 43.13 -22.50
CA GLU A 163 -8.61 43.75 -21.60
C GLU A 163 -10.00 44.00 -22.20
N ASN A 164 -10.99 43.79 -21.38
CA ASN A 164 -12.14 44.67 -21.19
C ASN A 164 -12.96 44.14 -19.99
N GLU A 165 -12.90 44.67 -18.87
CA GLU A 165 -13.50 45.86 -18.24
C GLU A 165 -15.03 46.00 -18.40
N SER A 166 -15.63 46.11 -17.20
CA SER A 166 -16.87 46.81 -16.84
C SER A 166 -18.19 46.15 -17.24
N THR A 167 -19.19 46.11 -16.43
CA THR A 167 -19.82 47.06 -15.50
C THR A 167 -20.92 46.34 -14.71
N GLU A 168 -21.05 46.69 -13.42
CA GLU A 168 -22.21 47.18 -12.69
C GLU A 168 -23.60 46.98 -13.34
N ASP A 169 -24.55 46.48 -12.62
CA ASP A 169 -25.50 47.29 -11.85
C ASP A 169 -26.71 46.44 -11.39
N LYS A 170 -27.05 46.63 -10.12
CA LYS A 170 -28.37 46.68 -9.51
C LYS A 170 -29.53 45.77 -9.95
N GLY A 171 -30.06 45.18 -8.93
CA GLY A 171 -31.44 44.75 -8.83
C GLY A 171 -31.69 44.04 -7.50
#